data_ddb255d312a880fe6b3a9817d2a9cb92
#
_entry.id   ddb255d312a880fe6b3a9817d2a9cb92
#
_cell.length_a   1.000
_cell.length_b   1.000
_cell.length_c   1.000
_cell.angle_alpha   90.00
_cell.angle_beta   90.00
_cell.angle_gamma   90.00
#
_symmetry.space_group_name_H-M   'P 1'
#
loop_
_entity.id
_entity.type
_entity.pdbx_description
1 polymer ?
#
loop_
_entity_poly.entity_id
_entity_poly.type
_entity_poly.pdbx_seq_one_letter_code
_entity_poly.pdbx_strand_id
1 'polypeptide(L)'
;EQILNDFLQREEFIVTGAIKRMERGNAIIESGRIEAALPKDQMIPKENLRIGDRVRAFLLKVDRNNRGPQLILSRTVPEFLIKLFELEVPEIEEGLLEIKAAARDAGSRAKIAVKSNDQRIDPIGTCVGMRGSRVQAVTAELAGERVDIILWSPDPAQFVINALAPAEVSKITVDEESHSMDVVVDEENLAQAIGRNGQNVRLASELTQWELNIMTEEESRKKNDEEGSVVRKVFMERLDVDEEVANILIQEGFATLEEVAYVPLNEMLEIESFDEDTVNELRSRARNALLVEAIATEEHVENVASD
;
A
#
# COMPACT_ATOMS: atom_id res chain seq x y z
N GLU A 1 -27.29 28.71 1.39
CA GLU A 1 -26.35 28.36 2.50
C GLU A 1 -27.00 27.49 3.55
N GLN A 2 -28.23 27.81 4.01
CA GLN A 2 -28.90 27.07 5.08
C GLN A 2 -29.16 25.60 4.70
N ILE A 3 -29.66 25.34 3.49
CA ILE A 3 -29.94 24.00 2.96
C ILE A 3 -28.62 23.18 2.83
N LEU A 4 -27.54 23.83 2.43
CA LEU A 4 -26.22 23.19 2.35
C LEU A 4 -25.67 22.81 3.74
N ASN A 5 -25.83 23.71 4.71
CA ASN A 5 -25.44 23.45 6.09
C ASN A 5 -26.27 22.33 6.71
N ASP A 6 -27.58 22.31 6.48
CA ASP A 6 -28.47 21.23 6.94
C ASP A 6 -28.09 19.86 6.32
N PHE A 7 -27.68 19.86 5.05
CA PHE A 7 -27.18 18.65 4.38
C PHE A 7 -25.87 18.16 4.99
N LEU A 8 -24.93 19.07 5.23
CA LEU A 8 -23.62 18.74 5.82
C LEU A 8 -23.73 18.27 7.28
N GLN A 9 -24.70 18.77 8.03
CA GLN A 9 -24.95 18.34 9.41
C GLN A 9 -25.46 16.89 9.53
N ARG A 10 -26.02 16.34 8.45
CA ARG A 10 -26.48 14.94 8.44
C ARG A 10 -25.36 13.91 8.32
N GLU A 11 -24.14 14.38 8.04
CA GLU A 11 -22.97 13.52 7.80
C GLU A 11 -23.20 12.43 6.72
N GLU A 12 -24.15 12.68 5.83
CA GLU A 12 -24.44 11.81 4.70
C GLU A 12 -23.43 12.07 3.58
N PHE A 13 -22.43 11.19 3.46
CA PHE A 13 -21.40 11.30 2.41
C PHE A 13 -21.85 10.76 1.05
N ILE A 14 -22.96 10.03 0.99
CA ILE A 14 -23.53 9.55 -0.28
C ILE A 14 -24.66 10.46 -0.72
N VAL A 15 -24.49 11.02 -1.92
CA VAL A 15 -25.50 11.82 -2.59
C VAL A 15 -26.16 10.99 -3.69
N THR A 16 -27.48 10.92 -3.67
CA THR A 16 -28.26 10.25 -4.69
C THR A 16 -29.22 11.25 -5.34
N GLY A 17 -29.21 11.30 -6.66
CA GLY A 17 -30.07 12.19 -7.42
C GLY A 17 -30.14 11.85 -8.89
N ALA A 18 -30.92 12.60 -9.64
CA ALA A 18 -31.04 12.46 -11.09
C ALA A 18 -30.14 13.48 -11.81
N ILE A 19 -29.56 13.06 -12.93
CA ILE A 19 -28.82 13.98 -13.79
C ILE A 19 -29.80 14.94 -14.45
N LYS A 20 -29.70 16.21 -14.12
CA LYS A 20 -30.55 17.29 -14.65
C LYS A 20 -30.06 17.79 -15.99
N ARG A 21 -28.75 17.95 -16.11
CA ARG A 21 -28.08 18.43 -17.33
C ARG A 21 -26.62 17.99 -17.38
N MET A 22 -26.06 18.05 -18.57
CA MET A 22 -24.62 17.84 -18.81
C MET A 22 -23.99 19.17 -19.21
N GLU A 23 -22.92 19.57 -18.53
CA GLU A 23 -22.17 20.80 -18.82
C GLU A 23 -20.70 20.48 -19.09
N ARG A 24 -20.27 20.61 -20.33
CA ARG A 24 -18.90 20.33 -20.77
C ARG A 24 -18.37 18.94 -20.37
N GLY A 25 -19.26 17.95 -20.37
CA GLY A 25 -18.94 16.58 -19.95
C GLY A 25 -19.11 16.30 -18.47
N ASN A 26 -19.38 17.32 -17.64
CA ASN A 26 -19.71 17.13 -16.22
C ASN A 26 -21.21 16.93 -16.05
N ALA A 27 -21.60 16.02 -15.17
CA ALA A 27 -23.01 15.82 -14.85
C ALA A 27 -23.42 16.70 -13.68
N ILE A 28 -24.54 17.43 -13.83
CA ILE A 28 -25.16 18.16 -12.74
C ILE A 28 -26.32 17.34 -12.22
N ILE A 29 -26.19 16.94 -10.96
CA ILE A 29 -27.11 16.05 -10.26
C ILE A 29 -28.00 16.88 -9.33
N GLU A 30 -29.31 16.66 -9.40
CA GLU A 30 -30.28 17.26 -8.50
C GLU A 30 -30.65 16.23 -7.43
N SER A 31 -30.37 16.57 -6.18
CA SER A 31 -30.78 15.82 -4.99
C SER A 31 -31.67 16.71 -4.10
N GLY A 32 -32.99 16.53 -4.21
CA GLY A 32 -33.93 17.38 -3.51
C GLY A 32 -33.85 18.83 -3.98
N ARG A 33 -33.37 19.72 -3.10
CA ARG A 33 -33.21 21.16 -3.39
C ARG A 33 -31.77 21.57 -3.66
N ILE A 34 -30.86 20.61 -3.72
CA ILE A 34 -29.43 20.86 -3.88
C ILE A 34 -28.97 20.35 -5.25
N GLU A 35 -28.16 21.13 -5.93
CA GLU A 35 -27.42 20.70 -7.11
C GLU A 35 -25.98 20.34 -6.72
N ALA A 36 -25.51 19.21 -7.26
CA ALA A 36 -24.14 18.73 -7.11
C ALA A 36 -23.52 18.48 -8.48
N ALA A 37 -22.22 18.68 -8.59
CA ALA A 37 -21.46 18.40 -9.80
C ALA A 37 -20.71 17.08 -9.67
N LEU A 38 -20.86 16.21 -10.66
CA LEU A 38 -20.02 15.03 -10.87
C LEU A 38 -19.10 15.33 -12.08
N PRO A 39 -17.84 15.72 -11.83
CA PRO A 39 -16.89 16.02 -12.90
C PRO A 39 -16.61 14.78 -13.75
N LYS A 40 -16.27 15.02 -15.01
CA LYS A 40 -15.96 13.92 -15.97
C LYS A 40 -14.85 12.99 -15.50
N ASP A 41 -13.82 13.54 -14.87
CA ASP A 41 -12.68 12.81 -14.31
C ASP A 41 -13.03 12.01 -13.04
N GLN A 42 -14.19 12.30 -12.45
CA GLN A 42 -14.74 11.59 -11.28
C GLN A 42 -15.83 10.56 -11.65
N MET A 43 -16.07 10.38 -12.94
CA MET A 43 -16.94 9.31 -13.45
C MET A 43 -16.14 8.03 -13.66
N ILE A 44 -16.79 6.89 -13.47
CA ILE A 44 -16.16 5.58 -13.73
C ILE A 44 -15.88 5.49 -15.24
N PRO A 45 -14.66 5.15 -15.68
CA PRO A 45 -14.36 4.90 -17.08
C PRO A 45 -15.33 3.87 -17.68
N LYS A 46 -15.76 4.10 -18.92
CA LYS A 46 -16.75 3.27 -19.65
C LYS A 46 -18.19 3.38 -19.17
N GLU A 47 -18.46 4.12 -18.10
CA GLU A 47 -19.81 4.42 -17.68
C GLU A 47 -20.45 5.45 -18.63
N ASN A 48 -21.66 5.17 -19.07
CA ASN A 48 -22.39 6.07 -19.99
C ASN A 48 -23.59 6.68 -19.26
N LEU A 49 -23.34 7.77 -18.55
CA LEU A 49 -24.36 8.51 -17.82
C LEU A 49 -25.11 9.46 -18.76
N ARG A 50 -26.44 9.48 -18.63
CA ARG A 50 -27.35 10.29 -19.44
C ARG A 50 -28.23 11.18 -18.58
N ILE A 51 -28.77 12.24 -19.18
CA ILE A 51 -29.77 13.10 -18.53
C ILE A 51 -30.99 12.24 -18.15
N GLY A 52 -31.43 12.38 -16.89
CA GLY A 52 -32.50 11.61 -16.31
C GLY A 52 -32.08 10.35 -15.58
N ASP A 53 -30.84 9.87 -15.77
CA ASP A 53 -30.34 8.73 -15.01
C ASP A 53 -30.23 9.08 -13.52
N ARG A 54 -30.61 8.10 -12.69
CA ARG A 54 -30.41 8.21 -11.24
C ARG A 54 -29.01 7.76 -10.90
N VAL A 55 -28.26 8.62 -10.23
CA VAL A 55 -26.84 8.42 -9.90
C VAL A 55 -26.60 8.53 -8.40
N ARG A 56 -25.77 7.66 -7.91
CA ARG A 56 -25.25 7.66 -6.54
C ARG A 56 -23.76 7.99 -6.60
N ALA A 57 -23.30 8.90 -5.74
CA ALA A 57 -21.88 9.29 -5.70
C ALA A 57 -21.46 9.72 -4.30
N PHE A 58 -20.16 9.71 -4.06
CA PHE A 58 -19.56 10.16 -2.80
C PHE A 58 -19.30 11.66 -2.83
N LEU A 59 -19.60 12.35 -1.74
CA LEU A 59 -19.30 13.77 -1.57
C LEU A 59 -17.80 13.95 -1.36
N LEU A 60 -17.08 14.35 -2.42
CA LEU A 60 -15.65 14.51 -2.41
C LEU A 60 -15.20 15.78 -1.68
N LYS A 61 -15.84 16.91 -2.00
CA LYS A 61 -15.57 18.20 -1.38
C LYS A 61 -16.73 19.18 -1.53
N VAL A 62 -16.72 20.21 -0.69
CA VAL A 62 -17.62 21.36 -0.78
C VAL A 62 -16.82 22.58 -1.21
N ASP A 63 -17.10 23.12 -2.39
CA ASP A 63 -16.49 24.34 -2.90
C ASP A 63 -17.46 25.53 -2.78
N ARG A 64 -17.35 26.26 -1.67
CA ARG A 64 -18.21 27.40 -1.36
C ARG A 64 -17.97 28.61 -2.27
N ASN A 65 -16.85 28.66 -2.94
CA ASN A 65 -16.48 29.76 -3.84
C ASN A 65 -16.95 29.55 -5.28
N ASN A 66 -17.46 28.35 -5.58
CA ASN A 66 -17.98 28.06 -6.91
C ASN A 66 -19.30 28.81 -7.15
N ARG A 67 -19.42 29.47 -8.30
CA ARG A 67 -20.66 30.13 -8.73
C ARG A 67 -21.74 29.16 -9.20
N GLY A 68 -21.37 27.91 -9.47
CA GLY A 68 -22.28 26.81 -9.81
C GLY A 68 -22.55 25.90 -8.62
N PRO A 69 -22.78 24.61 -8.86
CA PRO A 69 -22.95 23.63 -7.79
C PRO A 69 -21.74 23.58 -6.85
N GLN A 70 -22.00 23.68 -5.56
CA GLN A 70 -20.98 23.75 -4.53
C GLN A 70 -20.53 22.34 -4.03
N LEU A 71 -21.39 21.33 -4.19
CA LEU A 71 -21.06 19.96 -3.88
C LEU A 71 -20.37 19.31 -5.06
N ILE A 72 -19.16 18.82 -4.85
CA ILE A 72 -18.39 18.08 -5.85
C ILE A 72 -18.38 16.61 -5.46
N LEU A 73 -18.84 15.77 -6.37
CA LEU A 73 -19.04 14.34 -6.18
C LEU A 73 -17.97 13.52 -6.90
N SER A 74 -17.79 12.28 -6.44
CA SER A 74 -16.93 11.30 -7.09
C SER A 74 -17.56 9.90 -7.07
N ARG A 75 -17.33 9.16 -8.15
CA ARG A 75 -17.64 7.74 -8.27
C ARG A 75 -16.38 6.88 -8.37
N THR A 76 -15.20 7.49 -8.33
CA THR A 76 -13.90 6.81 -8.56
C THR A 76 -13.07 6.64 -7.30
N VAL A 77 -13.32 7.40 -6.24
CA VAL A 77 -12.53 7.35 -5.01
C VAL A 77 -12.77 6.08 -4.20
N PRO A 78 -11.77 5.60 -3.45
CA PRO A 78 -11.92 4.42 -2.59
C PRO A 78 -13.02 4.56 -1.53
N GLU A 79 -13.24 5.75 -1.01
CA GLU A 79 -14.28 6.07 -0.01
C GLU A 79 -15.68 5.76 -0.54
N PHE A 80 -15.92 5.89 -1.84
CA PHE A 80 -17.19 5.51 -2.44
C PHE A 80 -17.44 4.00 -2.33
N LEU A 81 -16.41 3.19 -2.61
CA LEU A 81 -16.47 1.74 -2.44
C LEU A 81 -16.75 1.35 -0.98
N ILE A 82 -16.08 1.99 -0.03
CA ILE A 82 -16.29 1.74 1.41
C ILE A 82 -17.75 2.03 1.78
N LYS A 83 -18.27 3.18 1.36
CA LYS A 83 -19.66 3.56 1.65
C LYS A 83 -20.69 2.62 1.01
N LEU A 84 -20.41 2.08 -0.17
CA LEU A 84 -21.30 1.08 -0.78
C LEU A 84 -21.33 -0.22 0.04
N PHE A 85 -20.19 -0.67 0.56
CA PHE A 85 -20.17 -1.84 1.46
C PHE A 85 -20.87 -1.57 2.80
N GLU A 86 -20.71 -0.38 3.36
CA GLU A 86 -21.46 0.01 4.58
C GLU A 86 -22.97 -0.06 4.37
N LEU A 87 -23.47 0.28 3.18
CA LEU A 87 -24.89 0.19 2.84
C LEU A 87 -25.36 -1.27 2.63
N GLU A 88 -24.53 -2.12 2.03
CA GLU A 88 -24.86 -3.51 1.70
C GLU A 88 -24.67 -4.49 2.86
N VAL A 89 -23.79 -4.15 3.81
CA VAL A 89 -23.36 -5.01 4.92
C VAL A 89 -23.74 -4.36 6.26
N PRO A 90 -24.92 -4.64 6.81
CA PRO A 90 -25.38 -4.04 8.05
C PRO A 90 -24.46 -4.29 9.25
N GLU A 91 -23.73 -5.41 9.25
CA GLU A 91 -22.78 -5.78 10.30
C GLU A 91 -21.63 -4.78 10.46
N ILE A 92 -21.35 -3.95 9.43
CA ILE A 92 -20.39 -2.86 9.51
C ILE A 92 -20.94 -1.71 10.36
N GLU A 93 -22.19 -1.32 10.16
CA GLU A 93 -22.87 -0.29 10.96
C GLU A 93 -23.03 -0.73 12.43
N GLU A 94 -23.28 -2.02 12.64
CA GLU A 94 -23.39 -2.62 13.97
C GLU A 94 -22.04 -2.73 14.70
N GLY A 95 -20.91 -2.40 14.04
CA GLY A 95 -19.58 -2.47 14.60
C GLY A 95 -18.99 -3.89 14.69
N LEU A 96 -19.64 -4.89 14.09
CA LEU A 96 -19.18 -6.28 14.08
C LEU A 96 -18.07 -6.53 13.04
N LEU A 97 -18.08 -5.75 11.97
CA LEU A 97 -17.08 -5.72 10.91
C LEU A 97 -16.53 -4.32 10.73
N GLU A 98 -15.30 -4.25 10.25
CA GLU A 98 -14.63 -2.98 9.96
C GLU A 98 -13.90 -3.08 8.62
N ILE A 99 -14.04 -2.08 7.76
CA ILE A 99 -13.23 -1.92 6.56
C ILE A 99 -12.02 -1.09 6.92
N LYS A 100 -10.83 -1.69 6.83
CA LYS A 100 -9.56 -1.08 7.25
C LYS A 100 -8.92 -0.25 6.14
N ALA A 101 -9.09 -0.67 4.89
CA ALA A 101 -8.49 -0.01 3.73
C ALA A 101 -9.24 -0.39 2.44
N ALA A 102 -9.10 0.45 1.42
CA ALA A 102 -9.60 0.18 0.08
C ALA A 102 -8.65 0.77 -0.97
N ALA A 103 -8.51 0.08 -2.10
CA ALA A 103 -7.78 0.53 -3.28
C ALA A 103 -8.60 0.23 -4.53
N ARG A 104 -8.60 1.15 -5.50
CA ARG A 104 -9.42 1.04 -6.70
C ARG A 104 -8.66 1.38 -7.98
N ASP A 105 -8.93 0.57 -8.99
CA ASP A 105 -8.76 0.91 -10.39
C ASP A 105 -10.16 1.01 -10.99
N ALA A 106 -10.72 2.22 -10.97
CA ALA A 106 -12.13 2.47 -11.20
C ALA A 106 -12.64 1.87 -12.53
N GLY A 107 -13.71 1.12 -12.47
CA GLY A 107 -14.32 0.42 -13.60
C GLY A 107 -13.63 -0.89 -14.00
N SER A 108 -12.54 -1.26 -13.36
CA SER A 108 -11.78 -2.48 -13.63
C SER A 108 -11.75 -3.42 -12.44
N ARG A 109 -10.99 -3.07 -11.41
CA ARG A 109 -10.79 -3.91 -10.23
C ARG A 109 -10.57 -3.07 -8.98
N ALA A 110 -10.97 -3.59 -7.83
CA ALA A 110 -10.73 -2.99 -6.53
C ALA A 110 -10.38 -4.06 -5.49
N LYS A 111 -9.76 -3.62 -4.41
CA LYS A 111 -9.50 -4.46 -3.23
C LYS A 111 -9.97 -3.73 -1.99
N ILE A 112 -10.62 -4.45 -1.07
CA ILE A 112 -10.94 -3.96 0.28
C ILE A 112 -10.35 -4.88 1.33
N ALA A 113 -9.87 -4.30 2.41
CA ALA A 113 -9.38 -5.03 3.57
C ALA A 113 -10.41 -4.96 4.69
N VAL A 114 -10.85 -6.11 5.17
CA VAL A 114 -11.88 -6.24 6.19
C VAL A 114 -11.36 -6.94 7.43
N LYS A 115 -11.86 -6.54 8.58
CA LYS A 115 -11.55 -7.11 9.89
C LYS A 115 -12.84 -7.41 10.63
N SER A 116 -12.92 -8.57 11.27
CA SER A 116 -14.00 -8.89 12.21
C SER A 116 -13.64 -8.44 13.62
N ASN A 117 -14.59 -7.84 14.30
CA ASN A 117 -14.54 -7.53 15.73
C ASN A 117 -15.24 -8.61 16.58
N ASP A 118 -15.91 -9.57 15.95
CA ASP A 118 -16.54 -10.72 16.57
C ASP A 118 -15.97 -12.02 15.97
N GLN A 119 -15.38 -12.88 16.81
CA GLN A 119 -14.75 -14.14 16.38
C GLN A 119 -15.73 -15.13 15.72
N ARG A 120 -17.03 -14.97 15.93
CA ARG A 120 -18.07 -15.83 15.34
C ARG A 120 -18.43 -15.45 13.91
N ILE A 121 -17.96 -14.30 13.43
CA ILE A 121 -18.28 -13.77 12.11
C ILE A 121 -17.09 -13.96 11.18
N ASP A 122 -17.34 -14.60 10.02
CA ASP A 122 -16.40 -14.62 8.91
C ASP A 122 -16.49 -13.29 8.15
N PRO A 123 -15.46 -12.43 8.22
CA PRO A 123 -15.52 -11.10 7.60
C PRO A 123 -15.64 -11.17 6.08
N ILE A 124 -14.93 -12.07 5.43
CA ILE A 124 -14.97 -12.23 3.97
C ILE A 124 -16.34 -12.75 3.53
N GLY A 125 -16.80 -13.84 4.12
CA GLY A 125 -18.08 -14.45 3.78
C GLY A 125 -19.27 -13.52 4.02
N THR A 126 -19.22 -12.70 5.06
CA THR A 126 -20.26 -11.71 5.38
C THR A 126 -20.31 -10.59 4.34
N CYS A 127 -19.16 -10.09 3.87
CA CYS A 127 -19.09 -9.07 2.83
C CYS A 127 -19.47 -9.61 1.45
N VAL A 128 -19.15 -10.87 1.15
CA VAL A 128 -19.57 -11.54 -0.09
C VAL A 128 -21.09 -11.70 -0.14
N GLY A 129 -21.67 -12.12 0.98
CA GLY A 129 -23.08 -12.39 1.11
C GLY A 129 -23.50 -13.72 0.50
N MET A 130 -24.77 -14.08 0.72
CA MET A 130 -25.30 -15.35 0.22
C MET A 130 -25.20 -15.42 -1.32
N ARG A 131 -24.49 -16.42 -1.84
CA ARG A 131 -24.22 -16.59 -3.28
C ARG A 131 -23.60 -15.37 -3.95
N GLY A 132 -22.84 -14.58 -3.20
CA GLY A 132 -22.23 -13.36 -3.71
C GLY A 132 -23.16 -12.15 -3.86
N SER A 133 -24.34 -12.19 -3.28
CA SER A 133 -25.37 -11.17 -3.48
C SER A 133 -24.94 -9.75 -3.10
N ARG A 134 -24.21 -9.61 -1.99
CA ARG A 134 -23.74 -8.30 -1.50
C ARG A 134 -22.62 -7.73 -2.37
N VAL A 135 -21.59 -8.53 -2.66
CA VAL A 135 -20.48 -8.09 -3.52
C VAL A 135 -20.94 -7.82 -4.96
N GLN A 136 -21.92 -8.59 -5.46
CA GLN A 136 -22.51 -8.36 -6.79
C GLN A 136 -23.28 -7.06 -6.85
N ALA A 137 -24.00 -6.69 -5.79
CA ALA A 137 -24.72 -5.40 -5.73
C ALA A 137 -23.73 -4.23 -5.81
N VAL A 138 -22.61 -4.30 -5.09
CA VAL A 138 -21.54 -3.30 -5.18
C VAL A 138 -20.89 -3.27 -6.57
N THR A 139 -20.56 -4.43 -7.14
CA THR A 139 -20.00 -4.55 -8.47
C THR A 139 -20.91 -3.94 -9.54
N ALA A 140 -22.22 -4.18 -9.45
CA ALA A 140 -23.20 -3.62 -10.38
C ALA A 140 -23.28 -2.08 -10.26
N GLU A 141 -23.23 -1.52 -9.06
CA GLU A 141 -23.17 -0.06 -8.85
C GLU A 141 -21.91 0.57 -9.43
N LEU A 142 -20.79 -0.15 -9.42
CA LEU A 142 -19.48 0.29 -9.92
C LEU A 142 -19.26 -0.07 -11.41
N ALA A 143 -20.32 -0.22 -12.19
CA ALA A 143 -20.24 -0.50 -13.62
C ALA A 143 -19.47 -1.78 -13.99
N GLY A 144 -19.55 -2.81 -13.15
CA GLY A 144 -18.89 -4.10 -13.36
C GLY A 144 -17.47 -4.19 -12.79
N GLU A 145 -17.04 -3.26 -11.97
CA GLU A 145 -15.74 -3.31 -11.29
C GLU A 145 -15.68 -4.53 -10.38
N ARG A 146 -14.67 -5.38 -10.59
CA ARG A 146 -14.44 -6.56 -9.78
C ARG A 146 -13.86 -6.18 -8.42
N VAL A 147 -14.43 -6.65 -7.33
CA VAL A 147 -13.98 -6.35 -5.97
C VAL A 147 -13.42 -7.60 -5.31
N ASP A 148 -12.14 -7.55 -4.92
CA ASP A 148 -11.50 -8.57 -4.09
C ASP A 148 -11.63 -8.17 -2.61
N ILE A 149 -12.16 -9.08 -1.80
CA ILE A 149 -12.30 -8.90 -0.37
C ILE A 149 -11.14 -9.60 0.32
N ILE A 150 -10.31 -8.82 1.02
CA ILE A 150 -9.06 -9.26 1.62
C ILE A 150 -9.19 -9.23 3.14
N LEU A 151 -8.71 -10.27 3.80
CA LEU A 151 -8.61 -10.28 5.25
C LEU A 151 -7.49 -9.34 5.72
N TRP A 152 -7.84 -8.35 6.52
CA TRP A 152 -6.85 -7.49 7.15
C TRP A 152 -6.07 -8.24 8.24
N SER A 153 -4.79 -7.94 8.38
CA SER A 153 -3.95 -8.46 9.46
C SER A 153 -3.14 -7.32 10.09
N PRO A 154 -2.93 -7.36 11.43
CA PRO A 154 -2.02 -6.42 12.10
C PRO A 154 -0.55 -6.68 11.75
N ASP A 155 -0.21 -7.89 11.30
CA ASP A 155 1.10 -8.22 10.74
C ASP A 155 1.18 -7.72 9.29
N PRO A 156 2.07 -6.75 8.98
CA PRO A 156 2.18 -6.18 7.64
C PRO A 156 2.51 -7.23 6.57
N ALA A 157 3.38 -8.19 6.88
CA ALA A 157 3.74 -9.25 5.95
C ALA A 157 2.55 -10.14 5.61
N GLN A 158 1.79 -10.57 6.61
CA GLN A 158 0.59 -11.36 6.41
C GLN A 158 -0.49 -10.58 5.64
N PHE A 159 -0.63 -9.28 5.91
CA PHE A 159 -1.56 -8.42 5.19
C PHE A 159 -1.20 -8.32 3.69
N VAL A 160 0.08 -8.15 3.37
CA VAL A 160 0.57 -8.14 1.98
C VAL A 160 0.32 -9.49 1.30
N ILE A 161 0.58 -10.60 1.96
CA ILE A 161 0.29 -11.94 1.44
C ILE A 161 -1.18 -12.08 1.09
N ASN A 162 -2.07 -11.67 1.99
CA ASN A 162 -3.51 -11.70 1.77
C ASN A 162 -3.93 -10.79 0.61
N ALA A 163 -3.34 -9.59 0.52
CA ALA A 163 -3.65 -8.60 -0.51
C ALA A 163 -3.24 -9.01 -1.93
N LEU A 164 -2.25 -9.89 -2.08
CA LEU A 164 -1.79 -10.41 -3.35
C LEU A 164 -2.67 -11.54 -3.91
N ALA A 165 -3.65 -12.00 -3.14
CA ALA A 165 -4.58 -13.00 -3.63
C ALA A 165 -5.15 -12.61 -5.02
N PRO A 166 -5.36 -13.58 -5.91
CA PRO A 166 -5.31 -15.03 -5.72
C PRO A 166 -3.92 -15.66 -5.86
N ALA A 167 -2.84 -14.88 -6.05
CA ALA A 167 -1.50 -15.43 -6.15
C ALA A 167 -1.00 -15.96 -4.81
N GLU A 168 -0.30 -17.07 -4.83
CA GLU A 168 0.34 -17.66 -3.67
C GLU A 168 1.76 -17.12 -3.52
N VAL A 169 2.14 -16.77 -2.30
CA VAL A 169 3.45 -16.24 -1.93
C VAL A 169 4.29 -17.32 -1.27
N SER A 170 5.50 -17.56 -1.78
CA SER A 170 6.43 -18.55 -1.23
C SER A 170 7.23 -17.99 -0.06
N LYS A 171 7.72 -16.77 -0.19
CA LYS A 171 8.54 -16.07 0.81
C LYS A 171 8.33 -14.57 0.73
N ILE A 172 8.43 -13.90 1.88
CA ILE A 172 8.39 -12.45 1.97
C ILE A 172 9.52 -11.94 2.86
N THR A 173 10.17 -10.88 2.44
CA THR A 173 11.21 -10.19 3.21
C THR A 173 10.81 -8.74 3.38
N VAL A 174 10.77 -8.28 4.63
CA VAL A 174 10.36 -6.92 4.99
C VAL A 174 11.59 -6.05 5.19
N ASP A 175 11.63 -4.92 4.50
CA ASP A 175 12.59 -3.84 4.73
C ASP A 175 11.84 -2.65 5.32
N GLU A 176 11.99 -2.44 6.62
CA GLU A 176 11.31 -1.37 7.34
C GLU A 176 11.91 0.02 7.03
N GLU A 177 13.19 0.10 6.70
CA GLU A 177 13.86 1.37 6.41
C GLU A 177 13.36 1.98 5.11
N SER A 178 13.29 1.18 4.05
CA SER A 178 12.76 1.61 2.75
C SER A 178 11.24 1.51 2.65
N HIS A 179 10.57 0.97 3.67
CA HIS A 179 9.14 0.68 3.69
C HIS A 179 8.69 -0.16 2.49
N SER A 180 9.49 -1.18 2.19
CA SER A 180 9.27 -2.07 1.05
C SER A 180 9.29 -3.54 1.47
N MET A 181 8.71 -4.39 0.64
CA MET A 181 8.75 -5.84 0.82
C MET A 181 9.15 -6.51 -0.48
N ASP A 182 10.08 -7.44 -0.38
CA ASP A 182 10.42 -8.36 -1.45
C ASP A 182 9.56 -9.61 -1.32
N VAL A 183 8.74 -9.86 -2.33
CA VAL A 183 7.78 -10.96 -2.36
C VAL A 183 8.23 -11.99 -3.38
N VAL A 184 8.56 -13.17 -2.91
CA VAL A 184 8.97 -14.28 -3.76
C VAL A 184 7.78 -15.17 -4.04
N VAL A 185 7.54 -15.43 -5.32
CA VAL A 185 6.49 -16.30 -5.83
C VAL A 185 7.08 -17.34 -6.77
N ASP A 186 6.39 -18.46 -6.94
CA ASP A 186 6.74 -19.45 -7.95
C ASP A 186 6.51 -18.85 -9.35
N GLU A 187 7.24 -19.35 -10.35
CA GLU A 187 7.10 -18.87 -11.74
C GLU A 187 5.65 -18.95 -12.25
N GLU A 188 4.91 -19.98 -11.86
CA GLU A 188 3.51 -20.16 -12.22
C GLU A 188 2.59 -19.07 -11.65
N ASN A 189 2.94 -18.53 -10.49
CA ASN A 189 2.21 -17.47 -9.80
C ASN A 189 2.65 -16.05 -10.17
N LEU A 190 3.80 -15.89 -10.82
CA LEU A 190 4.38 -14.57 -11.10
C LEU A 190 3.43 -13.67 -11.90
N ALA A 191 2.89 -14.16 -13.00
CA ALA A 191 1.96 -13.41 -13.83
C ALA A 191 0.68 -13.01 -13.08
N GLN A 192 0.21 -13.89 -12.20
CA GLN A 192 -0.99 -13.66 -11.39
C GLN A 192 -0.74 -12.66 -10.27
N ALA A 193 0.43 -12.73 -9.62
CA ALA A 193 0.83 -11.79 -8.58
C ALA A 193 0.95 -10.36 -9.11
N ILE A 194 1.58 -10.20 -10.27
CA ILE A 194 1.72 -8.90 -10.93
C ILE A 194 0.36 -8.44 -11.49
N GLY A 195 -0.37 -9.33 -12.14
CA GLY A 195 -1.61 -9.03 -12.82
C GLY A 195 -1.42 -8.30 -14.16
N ARG A 196 -2.51 -8.14 -14.92
CA ARG A 196 -2.50 -7.40 -16.19
C ARG A 196 -2.02 -5.96 -15.95
N ASN A 197 -0.96 -5.55 -16.65
CA ASN A 197 -0.37 -4.21 -16.54
C ASN A 197 0.03 -3.83 -15.09
N GLY A 198 0.40 -4.81 -14.27
CA GLY A 198 0.75 -4.59 -12.87
C GLY A 198 -0.43 -4.25 -11.96
N GLN A 199 -1.66 -4.48 -12.37
CA GLN A 199 -2.85 -4.09 -11.62
C GLN A 199 -2.93 -4.76 -10.24
N ASN A 200 -2.66 -6.06 -10.15
CA ASN A 200 -2.78 -6.78 -8.88
C ASN A 200 -1.76 -6.29 -7.84
N VAL A 201 -0.48 -6.17 -8.22
CA VAL A 201 0.56 -5.68 -7.31
C VAL A 201 0.37 -4.20 -6.96
N ARG A 202 -0.05 -3.37 -7.91
CA ARG A 202 -0.34 -1.95 -7.65
C ARG A 202 -1.47 -1.78 -6.64
N LEU A 203 -2.59 -2.48 -6.81
CA LEU A 203 -3.71 -2.44 -5.87
C LEU A 203 -3.33 -2.98 -4.49
N ALA A 204 -2.55 -4.05 -4.43
CA ALA A 204 -2.02 -4.57 -3.17
C ALA A 204 -1.10 -3.56 -2.46
N SER A 205 -0.23 -2.89 -3.21
CA SER A 205 0.65 -1.84 -2.69
C SER A 205 -0.16 -0.63 -2.15
N GLU A 206 -1.14 -0.15 -2.90
CA GLU A 206 -2.02 0.94 -2.46
C GLU A 206 -2.84 0.54 -1.22
N LEU A 207 -3.35 -0.68 -1.18
CA LEU A 207 -4.14 -1.19 -0.06
C LEU A 207 -3.34 -1.30 1.23
N THR A 208 -2.13 -1.81 1.15
CA THR A 208 -1.26 -2.10 2.31
C THR A 208 -0.35 -0.94 2.68
N GLN A 209 -0.17 0.03 1.78
CA GLN A 209 0.75 1.16 1.91
C GLN A 209 2.24 0.75 1.99
N TRP A 210 2.57 -0.41 1.42
CA TRP A 210 3.94 -0.89 1.27
C TRP A 210 4.34 -0.93 -0.20
N GLU A 211 5.58 -0.60 -0.50
CA GLU A 211 6.16 -0.84 -1.82
C GLU A 211 6.46 -2.34 -1.96
N LEU A 212 5.95 -2.95 -3.04
CA LEU A 212 6.03 -4.40 -3.25
C LEU A 212 6.89 -4.71 -4.47
N ASN A 213 7.92 -5.52 -4.26
CA ASN A 213 8.78 -6.05 -5.31
C ASN A 213 8.48 -7.54 -5.50
N ILE A 214 7.82 -7.88 -6.60
CA ILE A 214 7.49 -9.27 -6.92
C ILE A 214 8.61 -9.88 -7.73
N MET A 215 9.10 -11.04 -7.30
CA MET A 215 10.20 -11.73 -7.95
C MET A 215 10.07 -13.25 -7.82
N THR A 216 10.78 -13.96 -8.66
CA THR A 216 10.95 -15.42 -8.56
C THR A 216 12.05 -15.77 -7.57
N GLU A 217 12.12 -17.06 -7.19
CA GLU A 217 13.20 -17.58 -6.34
C GLU A 217 14.60 -17.36 -6.95
N GLU A 218 14.70 -17.49 -8.28
CA GLU A 218 15.95 -17.27 -9.00
C GLU A 218 16.38 -15.79 -8.96
N GLU A 219 15.43 -14.88 -9.19
CA GLU A 219 15.68 -13.43 -9.11
C GLU A 219 16.05 -12.99 -7.69
N SER A 220 15.38 -13.54 -6.68
CA SER A 220 15.69 -13.30 -5.27
C SER A 220 17.11 -13.74 -4.92
N ARG A 221 17.50 -14.90 -5.41
CA ARG A 221 18.87 -15.43 -5.20
C ARG A 221 19.92 -14.54 -5.85
N LYS A 222 19.69 -14.13 -7.11
CA LYS A 222 20.59 -13.20 -7.81
C LYS A 222 20.73 -11.87 -7.08
N LYS A 223 19.61 -11.31 -6.62
CA LYS A 223 19.61 -10.06 -5.83
C LYS A 223 20.43 -10.19 -4.56
N ASN A 224 20.23 -11.27 -3.80
CA ASN A 224 20.99 -11.53 -2.57
C ASN A 224 22.49 -11.72 -2.85
N ASP A 225 22.85 -12.42 -3.95
CA ASP A 225 24.24 -12.61 -4.35
C ASP A 225 24.90 -11.28 -4.76
N GLU A 226 24.17 -10.42 -5.46
CA GLU A 226 24.64 -9.09 -5.85
C GLU A 226 24.82 -8.19 -4.63
N GLU A 227 23.83 -8.13 -3.73
CA GLU A 227 23.91 -7.38 -2.49
C GLU A 227 25.06 -7.88 -1.61
N GLY A 228 25.18 -9.19 -1.44
CA GLY A 228 26.31 -9.80 -0.72
C GLY A 228 27.67 -9.47 -1.33
N SER A 229 27.75 -9.39 -2.66
CA SER A 229 28.99 -9.00 -3.36
C SER A 229 29.35 -7.53 -3.09
N VAL A 230 28.37 -6.64 -3.03
CA VAL A 230 28.60 -5.21 -2.69
C VAL A 230 29.06 -5.08 -1.25
N VAL A 231 28.37 -5.71 -0.31
CA VAL A 231 28.73 -5.70 1.12
C VAL A 231 30.12 -6.27 1.33
N ARG A 232 30.46 -7.38 0.66
CA ARG A 232 31.78 -8.01 0.71
C ARG A 232 32.87 -7.04 0.30
N LYS A 233 32.71 -6.33 -0.82
CA LYS A 233 33.67 -5.32 -1.28
C LYS A 233 33.85 -4.19 -0.26
N VAL A 234 32.74 -3.68 0.29
CA VAL A 234 32.79 -2.63 1.34
C VAL A 234 33.58 -3.14 2.55
N PHE A 235 33.32 -4.34 3.05
CA PHE A 235 34.04 -4.88 4.18
C PHE A 235 35.54 -5.09 3.86
N MET A 236 35.89 -5.66 2.69
CA MET A 236 37.24 -5.83 2.28
C MET A 236 38.01 -4.50 2.17
N GLU A 237 37.41 -3.49 1.56
CA GLU A 237 38.05 -2.20 1.32
C GLU A 237 38.11 -1.31 2.57
N ARG A 238 37.03 -1.31 3.38
CA ARG A 238 36.88 -0.38 4.51
C ARG A 238 37.41 -0.95 5.83
N LEU A 239 37.27 -2.26 6.03
CA LEU A 239 37.79 -2.94 7.21
C LEU A 239 39.20 -3.51 7.00
N ASP A 240 39.71 -3.47 5.77
CA ASP A 240 41.01 -4.06 5.37
C ASP A 240 41.09 -5.54 5.83
N VAL A 241 40.07 -6.30 5.45
CA VAL A 241 39.97 -7.74 5.73
C VAL A 241 40.01 -8.54 4.44
N ASP A 242 40.34 -9.82 4.56
CA ASP A 242 40.29 -10.76 3.44
C ASP A 242 38.81 -11.18 3.15
N GLU A 243 38.64 -11.89 2.03
CA GLU A 243 37.35 -12.36 1.58
C GLU A 243 36.70 -13.35 2.56
N GLU A 244 37.50 -14.13 3.27
CA GLU A 244 37.02 -15.13 4.22
C GLU A 244 36.37 -14.46 5.42
N VAL A 245 37.01 -13.45 6.01
CA VAL A 245 36.46 -12.67 7.12
C VAL A 245 35.22 -11.90 6.68
N ALA A 246 35.21 -11.27 5.51
CA ALA A 246 34.07 -10.58 4.96
C ALA A 246 32.88 -11.53 4.77
N ASN A 247 33.10 -12.73 4.26
CA ASN A 247 32.03 -13.73 4.10
C ASN A 247 31.47 -14.21 5.44
N ILE A 248 32.34 -14.40 6.46
CA ILE A 248 31.83 -14.75 7.81
C ILE A 248 30.92 -13.66 8.36
N LEU A 249 31.31 -12.39 8.26
CA LEU A 249 30.46 -11.27 8.70
C LEU A 249 29.12 -11.26 7.99
N ILE A 250 29.09 -11.48 6.68
CA ILE A 250 27.82 -11.54 5.91
C ILE A 250 26.97 -12.74 6.33
N GLN A 251 27.58 -13.91 6.55
CA GLN A 251 26.84 -15.11 7.00
C GLN A 251 26.24 -14.95 8.39
N GLU A 252 26.88 -14.18 9.25
CA GLU A 252 26.38 -13.83 10.59
C GLU A 252 25.36 -12.67 10.59
N GLY A 253 25.04 -12.15 9.41
CA GLY A 253 23.97 -11.16 9.22
C GLY A 253 24.41 -9.70 9.23
N PHE A 254 25.72 -9.42 9.24
CA PHE A 254 26.23 -8.04 9.15
C PHE A 254 26.14 -7.53 7.71
N ALA A 255 25.51 -6.38 7.52
CA ALA A 255 25.34 -5.73 6.22
C ALA A 255 26.01 -4.34 6.13
N THR A 256 26.27 -3.69 7.27
CA THR A 256 26.78 -2.32 7.35
C THR A 256 28.00 -2.20 8.26
N LEU A 257 28.79 -1.13 8.07
CA LEU A 257 29.91 -0.80 8.96
C LEU A 257 29.43 -0.40 10.35
N GLU A 258 28.28 0.23 10.45
CA GLU A 258 27.65 0.63 11.70
C GLU A 258 27.33 -0.60 12.55
N GLU A 259 26.77 -1.63 11.97
CA GLU A 259 26.49 -2.88 12.67
C GLU A 259 27.75 -3.50 13.24
N VAL A 260 28.84 -3.58 12.44
CA VAL A 260 30.12 -4.09 12.91
C VAL A 260 30.72 -3.21 14.02
N ALA A 261 30.56 -1.87 13.91
CA ALA A 261 31.13 -0.92 14.87
C ALA A 261 30.43 -0.93 16.23
N TYR A 262 29.11 -1.11 16.25
CA TYR A 262 28.26 -0.82 17.41
C TYR A 262 27.48 -1.98 17.97
N VAL A 263 27.46 -3.15 17.30
CA VAL A 263 26.87 -4.37 17.86
C VAL A 263 27.50 -4.70 19.23
N PRO A 264 26.74 -5.25 20.20
CA PRO A 264 27.30 -5.65 21.49
C PRO A 264 28.48 -6.63 21.32
N LEU A 265 29.53 -6.42 22.12
CA LEU A 265 30.77 -7.22 22.03
C LEU A 265 30.52 -8.73 22.19
N ASN A 266 29.63 -9.09 23.11
CA ASN A 266 29.25 -10.48 23.38
C ASN A 266 28.62 -11.17 22.18
N GLU A 267 27.85 -10.45 21.35
CA GLU A 267 27.26 -11.01 20.14
C GLU A 267 28.31 -11.35 19.10
N MET A 268 29.30 -10.49 18.89
CA MET A 268 30.41 -10.79 17.98
C MET A 268 31.31 -11.92 18.52
N LEU A 269 31.44 -12.07 19.83
CA LEU A 269 32.22 -13.16 20.44
C LEU A 269 31.51 -14.53 20.36
N GLU A 270 30.24 -14.57 20.07
CA GLU A 270 29.52 -15.82 19.78
C GLU A 270 29.86 -16.42 18.42
N ILE A 271 30.51 -15.63 17.53
CA ILE A 271 30.99 -16.10 16.23
C ILE A 271 32.22 -17.01 16.45
N GLU A 272 32.05 -18.30 16.23
CA GLU A 272 33.10 -19.32 16.50
C GLU A 272 34.44 -19.05 15.83
N SER A 273 34.45 -18.34 14.70
CA SER A 273 35.64 -18.05 13.90
C SER A 273 36.41 -16.83 14.39
N PHE A 274 35.90 -16.06 15.35
CA PHE A 274 36.51 -14.82 15.83
C PHE A 274 36.95 -14.94 17.30
N ASP A 275 38.18 -14.54 17.56
CA ASP A 275 38.68 -14.34 18.91
C ASP A 275 38.44 -12.89 19.36
N GLU A 276 38.68 -12.61 20.65
CA GLU A 276 38.45 -11.28 21.26
C GLU A 276 39.33 -10.21 20.60
N ASP A 277 40.55 -10.54 20.19
CA ASP A 277 41.46 -9.59 19.53
C ASP A 277 40.96 -9.25 18.14
N THR A 278 40.51 -10.24 17.36
CA THR A 278 39.90 -10.04 16.03
C THR A 278 38.65 -9.20 16.11
N VAL A 279 37.77 -9.47 17.06
CA VAL A 279 36.50 -8.69 17.26
C VAL A 279 36.83 -7.24 17.59
N ASN A 280 37.77 -6.99 18.52
CA ASN A 280 38.15 -5.63 18.88
C ASN A 280 38.78 -4.88 17.72
N GLU A 281 39.61 -5.54 16.91
CA GLU A 281 40.23 -4.96 15.71
C GLU A 281 39.16 -4.60 14.66
N LEU A 282 38.25 -5.50 14.36
CA LEU A 282 37.17 -5.28 13.39
C LEU A 282 36.29 -4.08 13.81
N ARG A 283 35.90 -3.99 15.07
CA ARG A 283 35.12 -2.88 15.61
C ARG A 283 35.88 -1.56 15.56
N SER A 284 37.19 -1.58 15.83
CA SER A 284 38.04 -0.39 15.76
C SER A 284 38.15 0.11 14.31
N ARG A 285 38.38 -0.79 13.37
CA ARG A 285 38.45 -0.47 11.93
C ARG A 285 37.13 0.06 11.41
N ALA A 286 36.00 -0.53 11.79
CA ALA A 286 34.66 -0.07 11.41
C ALA A 286 34.40 1.36 11.92
N ARG A 287 34.73 1.65 13.18
CA ARG A 287 34.57 3.01 13.75
C ARG A 287 35.46 4.03 13.05
N ASN A 288 36.71 3.67 12.74
CA ASN A 288 37.62 4.54 12.01
C ASN A 288 37.13 4.81 10.58
N ALA A 289 36.59 3.82 9.88
CA ALA A 289 36.02 3.97 8.54
C ALA A 289 34.83 4.93 8.55
N LEU A 290 33.91 4.78 9.52
CA LEU A 290 32.76 5.69 9.70
C LEU A 290 33.18 7.10 10.04
N LEU A 291 34.22 7.29 10.87
CA LEU A 291 34.74 8.61 11.21
C LEU A 291 35.31 9.33 9.96
N VAL A 292 36.05 8.61 9.11
CA VAL A 292 36.58 9.15 7.86
C VAL A 292 35.45 9.58 6.92
N GLU A 293 34.39 8.80 6.82
CA GLU A 293 33.22 9.15 6.01
C GLU A 293 32.50 10.39 6.53
N ALA A 294 32.33 10.51 7.84
CA ALA A 294 31.70 11.68 8.47
C ALA A 294 32.49 12.97 8.16
N ILE A 295 33.82 12.93 8.31
CA ILE A 295 34.70 14.07 8.01
C ILE A 295 34.63 14.46 6.52
N ALA A 296 34.67 13.47 5.62
CA ALA A 296 34.59 13.73 4.18
C ALA A 296 33.25 14.35 3.76
N THR A 297 32.17 13.98 4.44
CA THR A 297 30.83 14.54 4.20
C THR A 297 30.73 15.98 4.68
N GLU A 298 31.31 16.32 5.85
CA GLU A 298 31.36 17.68 6.38
C GLU A 298 32.18 18.62 5.47
N GLU A 299 33.34 18.20 4.99
CA GLU A 299 34.16 18.97 4.04
C GLU A 299 33.45 19.22 2.71
N HIS A 300 32.61 18.27 2.25
CA HIS A 300 31.86 18.45 1.00
C HIS A 300 30.72 19.44 1.16
N VAL A 301 30.05 19.44 2.33
CA VAL A 301 28.98 20.39 2.65
C VAL A 301 29.53 21.81 2.82
N GLU A 302 30.68 22.01 3.43
CA GLU A 302 31.31 23.31 3.56
C GLU A 302 31.76 23.89 2.21
N ASN A 303 32.24 23.05 1.29
CA ASN A 303 32.63 23.50 -0.06
C ASN A 303 31.43 23.89 -0.94
N VAL A 304 30.29 23.20 -0.80
CA VAL A 304 29.06 23.54 -1.56
C VAL A 304 28.35 24.78 -0.99
N ALA A 305 28.57 25.10 0.28
CA ALA A 305 28.00 26.30 0.91
C ALA A 305 28.83 27.58 0.66
N SER A 306 30.01 27.43 0.03
CA SER A 306 30.97 28.54 -0.23
C SER A 306 30.99 29.02 -1.68
N ASP A 307 30.24 28.36 -2.58
CA ASP A 307 29.98 28.75 -3.97
C ASP A 307 28.54 29.30 -4.10
#